data_a2e6691129ea165a83e75f9f9deaedd1
#
_entry.id   a2e6691129ea165a83e75f9f9deaedd1
#
_cell.length_a   1.000
_cell.length_b   1.000
_cell.length_c   1.000
_cell.angle_alpha   90.00
_cell.angle_beta   90.00
_cell.angle_gamma   90.00
#
_symmetry.space_group_name_H-M   'P 1'
#
loop_
_entity.id
_entity.type
_entity.pdbx_description
1 polymer ?
#
loop_
_entity_poly.entity_id
_entity_poly.type
_entity_poly.pdbx_seq_one_letter_code
_entity_poly.pdbx_strand_id
1 'polypeptide(L)'
;MNHLLLAAVVAALAGPAAAEVRTRTADGFTLTFEAPVTAPAEAVLEAVSRPAAWWSDAHTYSGSASNISVDLRPGGCWCEALPGGGVKHAETVLVWPEQRMVMFDAPFGPLRGIGADAVLTMSWPEAEGGSRTLKWTFVVNGPGGGAMAGAIDAVMAEQFGRLADHLSTGG
;
A
#
# COMPACT_ATOMS: atom_id res chain seq x y z
N MET A 1 52.18 2.39 22.05
CA MET A 1 51.56 3.11 20.93
C MET A 1 50.20 2.46 20.69
N ASN A 2 49.13 3.04 21.25
CA ASN A 2 47.74 2.51 21.12
C ASN A 2 47.08 3.16 19.90
N HIS A 3 46.78 2.37 18.90
CA HIS A 3 45.97 2.81 17.77
C HIS A 3 44.46 2.59 18.14
N LEU A 4 43.76 3.67 18.48
CA LEU A 4 42.30 3.67 18.54
C LEU A 4 41.75 3.64 17.09
N LEU A 5 41.13 2.53 16.71
CA LEU A 5 40.31 2.44 15.51
C LEU A 5 38.94 3.09 15.79
N LEU A 6 38.70 4.26 15.22
CA LEU A 6 37.37 4.87 15.17
C LEU A 6 36.52 4.12 14.13
N ALA A 7 35.56 3.34 14.60
CA ALA A 7 34.54 2.78 13.71
C ALA A 7 33.52 3.90 13.38
N ALA A 8 33.51 4.34 12.12
CA ALA A 8 32.48 5.25 11.62
C ALA A 8 31.18 4.45 11.40
N VAL A 9 30.17 4.73 12.22
CA VAL A 9 28.80 4.24 11.98
C VAL A 9 28.20 5.11 10.87
N VAL A 10 28.09 4.53 9.68
CA VAL A 10 27.35 5.15 8.57
C VAL A 10 25.85 4.90 8.84
N ALA A 11 25.17 5.92 9.36
CA ALA A 11 23.70 5.92 9.41
C ALA A 11 23.17 6.03 7.98
N ALA A 12 22.60 4.96 7.45
CA ALA A 12 21.85 4.99 6.21
C ALA A 12 20.60 5.84 6.43
N LEU A 13 20.56 7.03 5.84
CA LEU A 13 19.35 7.84 5.76
C LEU A 13 18.38 7.10 4.83
N ALA A 14 17.32 6.52 5.39
CA ALA A 14 16.20 6.03 4.59
C ALA A 14 15.57 7.24 3.88
N GLY A 15 15.81 7.36 2.59
CA GLY A 15 15.12 8.35 1.76
C GLY A 15 13.63 8.02 1.67
N PRO A 16 12.77 9.01 1.36
CA PRO A 16 11.36 8.75 1.15
C PRO A 16 11.19 7.68 0.05
N ALA A 17 10.26 6.74 0.28
CA ALA A 17 9.91 5.73 -0.70
C ALA A 17 9.48 6.45 -2.00
N ALA A 18 10.33 6.41 -3.02
CA ALA A 18 10.01 6.99 -4.31
C ALA A 18 9.13 6.00 -5.07
N ALA A 19 7.93 6.44 -5.43
CA ALA A 19 7.12 5.72 -6.40
C ALA A 19 7.83 5.71 -7.75
N GLU A 20 7.79 4.57 -8.42
CA GLU A 20 8.21 4.50 -9.82
C GLU A 20 7.00 4.16 -10.69
N VAL A 21 6.60 5.11 -11.54
CA VAL A 21 5.67 4.83 -12.63
C VAL A 21 6.40 3.94 -13.64
N ARG A 22 6.17 2.63 -13.55
CA ARG A 22 6.86 1.62 -14.39
C ARG A 22 6.40 1.66 -15.84
N THR A 23 5.12 1.88 -16.04
CA THR A 23 4.51 1.97 -17.39
C THR A 23 3.36 2.95 -17.37
N ARG A 24 3.16 3.65 -18.50
CA ARG A 24 2.00 4.51 -18.73
C ARG A 24 1.62 4.46 -20.22
N THR A 25 0.34 4.23 -20.48
CA THR A 25 -0.29 4.29 -21.81
C THR A 25 -1.44 5.30 -21.75
N ALA A 26 -2.19 5.46 -22.84
CA ALA A 26 -3.42 6.28 -22.82
C ALA A 26 -4.47 5.71 -21.86
N ASP A 27 -4.58 4.37 -21.78
CA ASP A 27 -5.67 3.67 -21.10
C ASP A 27 -5.23 2.96 -19.81
N GLY A 28 -3.96 3.12 -19.37
CA GLY A 28 -3.52 2.45 -18.16
C GLY A 28 -2.13 2.85 -17.68
N PHE A 29 -1.77 2.34 -16.49
CA PHE A 29 -0.46 2.54 -15.87
C PHE A 29 -0.16 1.46 -14.84
N THR A 30 1.10 1.34 -14.49
CA THR A 30 1.55 0.51 -13.36
C THR A 30 2.40 1.35 -12.43
N LEU A 31 2.06 1.33 -11.13
CA LEU A 31 2.86 1.92 -10.05
C LEU A 31 3.51 0.79 -9.27
N THR A 32 4.74 1.02 -8.79
CA THR A 32 5.42 0.12 -7.85
C THR A 32 6.03 0.95 -6.73
N PHE A 33 5.84 0.49 -5.50
CA PHE A 33 6.40 1.08 -4.29
C PHE A 33 7.12 0.00 -3.52
N GLU A 34 8.29 0.30 -2.98
CA GLU A 34 9.09 -0.63 -2.18
C GLU A 34 9.73 0.11 -1.00
N ALA A 35 9.70 -0.51 0.17
CA ALA A 35 10.39 -0.02 1.36
C ALA A 35 10.82 -1.19 2.26
N PRO A 36 11.97 -1.09 2.94
CA PRO A 36 12.32 -2.03 3.99
C PRO A 36 11.43 -1.79 5.22
N VAL A 37 10.96 -2.89 5.83
CA VAL A 37 10.24 -2.87 7.12
C VAL A 37 10.79 -3.95 8.03
N THR A 38 10.74 -3.71 9.35
CA THR A 38 11.26 -4.65 10.36
C THR A 38 10.16 -5.47 11.03
N ALA A 39 8.89 -5.11 10.80
CA ALA A 39 7.74 -5.80 11.37
C ALA A 39 7.69 -7.29 10.99
N PRO A 40 7.28 -8.20 11.90
CA PRO A 40 7.04 -9.62 11.56
C PRO A 40 5.96 -9.75 10.47
N ALA A 41 5.96 -10.88 9.76
CA ALA A 41 5.01 -11.12 8.65
C ALA A 41 3.54 -11.02 9.09
N GLU A 42 3.25 -11.53 10.29
CA GLU A 42 1.92 -11.52 10.89
C GLU A 42 1.45 -10.09 11.19
N ALA A 43 2.37 -9.22 11.67
CA ALA A 43 2.07 -7.82 11.93
C ALA A 43 1.80 -7.05 10.63
N VAL A 44 2.49 -7.38 9.53
CA VAL A 44 2.17 -6.79 8.22
C VAL A 44 0.76 -7.17 7.78
N LEU A 45 0.40 -8.46 7.86
CA LEU A 45 -0.94 -8.93 7.51
C LEU A 45 -2.02 -8.28 8.40
N GLU A 46 -1.73 -8.16 9.70
CA GLU A 46 -2.62 -7.47 10.65
C GLU A 46 -2.80 -6.00 10.28
N ALA A 47 -1.73 -5.27 9.98
CA ALA A 47 -1.80 -3.87 9.56
C ALA A 47 -2.62 -3.71 8.26
N VAL A 48 -2.43 -4.58 7.27
CA VAL A 48 -3.23 -4.58 6.04
C VAL A 48 -4.73 -4.79 6.34
N SER A 49 -5.09 -5.60 7.34
CA SER A 49 -6.48 -5.80 7.76
C SER A 49 -7.09 -4.60 8.49
N ARG A 50 -6.26 -3.65 8.95
CA ARG A 50 -6.66 -2.50 9.78
C ARG A 50 -6.24 -1.16 9.19
N PRO A 51 -6.72 -0.79 8.00
CA PRO A 51 -6.34 0.47 7.35
C PRO A 51 -6.67 1.71 8.19
N ALA A 52 -7.62 1.64 9.10
CA ALA A 52 -7.93 2.71 10.04
C ALA A 52 -6.70 3.20 10.85
N ALA A 53 -5.68 2.35 11.02
CA ALA A 53 -4.47 2.69 11.78
C ALA A 53 -3.45 3.52 10.98
N TRP A 54 -3.49 3.47 9.65
CA TRP A 54 -2.47 4.08 8.80
C TRP A 54 -3.01 4.83 7.59
N TRP A 55 -4.24 4.56 7.12
CA TRP A 55 -4.82 5.26 5.98
C TRP A 55 -5.04 6.75 6.31
N SER A 56 -4.86 7.64 5.34
CA SER A 56 -5.07 9.08 5.52
C SER A 56 -6.56 9.43 5.50
N ASP A 57 -7.01 10.20 6.48
CA ASP A 57 -8.38 10.73 6.53
C ASP A 57 -8.73 11.57 5.29
N ALA A 58 -7.72 12.27 4.71
CA ALA A 58 -7.89 13.08 3.52
C ALA A 58 -8.30 12.27 2.27
N HIS A 59 -8.08 10.97 2.29
CA HIS A 59 -8.41 10.05 1.19
C HIS A 59 -9.55 9.09 1.56
N THR A 60 -10.53 9.61 2.29
CA THR A 60 -11.78 8.93 2.64
C THR A 60 -12.99 9.74 2.18
N TYR A 61 -14.12 9.08 1.99
CA TYR A 61 -15.39 9.75 1.69
C TYR A 61 -16.08 10.27 2.95
N SER A 62 -15.83 9.61 4.09
CA SER A 62 -16.42 9.95 5.39
C SER A 62 -15.66 11.05 6.14
N GLY A 63 -14.43 11.39 5.68
CA GLY A 63 -13.52 12.28 6.40
C GLY A 63 -12.76 11.60 7.54
N SER A 64 -12.89 10.27 7.70
CA SER A 64 -12.17 9.54 8.75
C SER A 64 -11.84 8.10 8.33
N ALA A 65 -10.56 7.74 8.41
CA ALA A 65 -10.09 6.36 8.19
C ALA A 65 -10.66 5.37 9.22
N SER A 66 -11.12 5.83 10.38
CA SER A 66 -11.78 4.96 11.38
C SER A 66 -13.05 4.28 10.88
N ASN A 67 -13.63 4.80 9.79
CA ASN A 67 -14.81 4.22 9.15
C ASN A 67 -14.45 3.17 8.08
N ILE A 68 -13.16 2.94 7.83
CA ILE A 68 -12.68 1.93 6.87
C ILE A 68 -12.46 0.59 7.57
N SER A 69 -12.90 -0.47 6.92
CA SER A 69 -12.66 -1.86 7.33
C SER A 69 -12.22 -2.71 6.15
N VAL A 70 -11.40 -3.73 6.40
CA VAL A 70 -10.98 -4.71 5.39
C VAL A 70 -11.26 -6.12 5.91
N ASP A 71 -11.96 -6.89 5.11
CA ASP A 71 -12.16 -8.32 5.32
C ASP A 71 -11.20 -9.10 4.41
N LEU A 72 -10.15 -9.69 5.00
CA LEU A 72 -9.13 -10.46 4.29
C LEU A 72 -9.60 -11.91 4.01
N ARG A 73 -10.73 -12.04 3.32
CA ARG A 73 -11.21 -13.31 2.75
C ARG A 73 -11.56 -13.10 1.28
N PRO A 74 -11.36 -14.05 0.38
CA PRO A 74 -11.81 -13.92 -1.01
C PRO A 74 -13.29 -13.50 -1.07
N GLY A 75 -13.58 -12.43 -1.81
CA GLY A 75 -14.89 -11.76 -1.84
C GLY A 75 -15.13 -10.76 -0.69
N GLY A 76 -14.20 -10.66 0.26
CA GLY A 76 -14.27 -9.71 1.38
C GLY A 76 -14.13 -8.26 0.93
N CYS A 77 -14.75 -7.37 1.67
CA CYS A 77 -14.83 -5.96 1.33
C CYS A 77 -13.73 -5.13 1.98
N TRP A 78 -13.07 -4.27 1.21
CA TRP A 78 -12.45 -3.06 1.70
C TRP A 78 -13.49 -1.96 1.59
N CYS A 79 -14.17 -1.72 2.69
CA CYS A 79 -15.35 -0.86 2.74
C CYS A 79 -15.15 0.33 3.66
N GLU A 80 -15.88 1.40 3.37
CA GLU A 80 -15.99 2.57 4.22
C GLU A 80 -17.48 2.81 4.56
N ALA A 81 -17.77 2.97 5.85
CA ALA A 81 -19.11 3.28 6.32
C ALA A 81 -19.42 4.78 6.15
N LEU A 82 -20.62 5.09 5.65
CA LEU A 82 -21.16 6.45 5.53
C LEU A 82 -22.50 6.55 6.26
N PRO A 83 -22.93 7.74 6.68
CA PRO A 83 -24.29 7.91 7.20
C PRO A 83 -25.34 7.43 6.20
N GLY A 84 -26.07 6.38 6.54
CA GLY A 84 -27.12 5.80 5.70
C GLY A 84 -26.64 4.97 4.49
N GLY A 85 -25.35 4.66 4.40
CA GLY A 85 -24.80 3.87 3.29
C GLY A 85 -23.34 3.49 3.49
N GLY A 86 -22.61 3.34 2.38
CA GLY A 86 -21.19 3.02 2.40
C GLY A 86 -20.56 2.96 1.01
N VAL A 87 -19.25 2.81 0.98
CA VAL A 87 -18.46 2.66 -0.23
C VAL A 87 -17.72 1.34 -0.17
N LYS A 88 -17.78 0.56 -1.24
CA LYS A 88 -16.84 -0.55 -1.49
C LYS A 88 -15.67 0.00 -2.31
N HIS A 89 -14.53 0.18 -1.66
CA HIS A 89 -13.30 0.65 -2.32
C HIS A 89 -12.67 -0.45 -3.15
N ALA A 90 -12.56 -1.65 -2.55
CA ALA A 90 -11.93 -2.80 -3.17
C ALA A 90 -12.59 -4.11 -2.70
N GLU A 91 -12.23 -5.20 -3.38
CA GLU A 91 -12.58 -6.56 -2.98
C GLU A 91 -11.31 -7.39 -2.82
N THR A 92 -11.23 -8.17 -1.75
CA THR A 92 -10.15 -9.12 -1.54
C THR A 92 -10.27 -10.27 -2.54
N VAL A 93 -9.26 -10.47 -3.37
CA VAL A 93 -9.22 -11.55 -4.38
C VAL A 93 -8.39 -12.71 -3.88
N LEU A 94 -7.24 -12.43 -3.26
CA LEU A 94 -6.29 -13.43 -2.79
C LEU A 94 -5.75 -13.05 -1.41
N VAL A 95 -5.69 -14.02 -0.51
CA VAL A 95 -4.90 -13.94 0.73
C VAL A 95 -4.03 -15.18 0.80
N TRP A 96 -2.72 -15.01 0.73
CA TRP A 96 -1.76 -16.11 0.74
C TRP A 96 -0.62 -15.86 1.74
N PRO A 97 -0.85 -16.14 3.03
CA PRO A 97 0.10 -15.82 4.10
C PRO A 97 1.47 -16.47 3.91
N GLU A 98 1.54 -17.72 3.41
CA GLU A 98 2.81 -18.44 3.18
C GLU A 98 3.66 -17.78 2.10
N GLN A 99 3.04 -17.12 1.12
CA GLN A 99 3.70 -16.32 0.09
C GLN A 99 3.81 -14.84 0.48
N ARG A 100 3.35 -14.49 1.69
CA ARG A 100 3.37 -13.11 2.19
C ARG A 100 2.76 -12.14 1.19
N MET A 101 1.54 -12.45 0.75
CA MET A 101 0.88 -11.71 -0.32
C MET A 101 -0.63 -11.60 -0.06
N VAL A 102 -1.17 -10.44 -0.41
CA VAL A 102 -2.61 -10.21 -0.59
C VAL A 102 -2.85 -9.49 -1.91
N MET A 103 -4.00 -9.72 -2.52
CA MET A 103 -4.39 -9.08 -3.77
C MET A 103 -5.83 -8.59 -3.68
N PHE A 104 -6.06 -7.40 -4.22
CA PHE A 104 -7.37 -6.76 -4.25
C PHE A 104 -7.75 -6.38 -5.69
N ASP A 105 -9.01 -6.59 -6.06
CA ASP A 105 -9.67 -5.84 -7.13
C ASP A 105 -10.01 -4.45 -6.57
N ALA A 106 -9.29 -3.43 -7.01
CA ALA A 106 -9.17 -2.17 -6.30
C ALA A 106 -9.25 -0.92 -7.18
N PRO A 107 -10.36 -0.70 -7.92
CA PRO A 107 -10.56 0.53 -8.66
C PRO A 107 -10.91 1.69 -7.71
N PHE A 108 -9.93 2.11 -6.91
CA PHE A 108 -10.08 3.16 -5.91
C PHE A 108 -10.54 4.50 -6.50
N GLY A 109 -11.38 5.19 -5.73
CA GLY A 109 -11.77 6.58 -6.02
C GLY A 109 -12.35 6.75 -7.42
N PRO A 110 -11.79 7.69 -8.23
CA PRO A 110 -12.32 8.04 -9.54
C PRO A 110 -12.17 6.95 -10.60
N LEU A 111 -11.29 5.95 -10.40
CA LEU A 111 -11.08 4.84 -11.35
C LEU A 111 -12.37 4.05 -11.57
N ARG A 112 -13.16 3.83 -10.51
CA ARG A 112 -14.46 3.17 -10.62
C ARG A 112 -15.44 3.97 -11.49
N GLY A 113 -15.41 5.29 -11.38
CA GLY A 113 -16.28 6.20 -12.14
C GLY A 113 -16.05 6.17 -13.65
N ILE A 114 -14.83 5.85 -14.09
CA ILE A 114 -14.48 5.71 -15.52
C ILE A 114 -14.57 4.26 -16.01
N GLY A 115 -14.99 3.31 -15.15
CA GLY A 115 -15.06 1.89 -15.49
C GLY A 115 -13.69 1.25 -15.70
N ALA A 116 -12.65 1.76 -15.04
CA ALA A 116 -11.34 1.13 -15.07
C ALA A 116 -11.28 -0.08 -14.15
N ASP A 117 -10.61 -1.13 -14.60
CA ASP A 117 -10.15 -2.23 -13.77
C ASP A 117 -8.84 -1.85 -13.09
N ALA A 118 -8.67 -2.27 -11.83
CA ALA A 118 -7.45 -2.03 -11.10
C ALA A 118 -7.15 -3.15 -10.13
N VAL A 119 -5.88 -3.59 -10.08
CA VAL A 119 -5.41 -4.63 -9.16
C VAL A 119 -4.31 -4.06 -8.28
N LEU A 120 -4.51 -4.13 -6.96
CA LEU A 120 -3.48 -3.86 -5.97
C LEU A 120 -2.95 -5.17 -5.42
N THR A 121 -1.67 -5.44 -5.65
CA THR A 121 -0.94 -6.53 -5.01
C THR A 121 -0.04 -5.96 -3.93
N MET A 122 -0.20 -6.42 -2.70
CA MET A 122 0.70 -6.13 -1.58
C MET A 122 1.47 -7.39 -1.24
N SER A 123 2.80 -7.29 -1.09
CA SER A 123 3.65 -8.40 -0.69
C SER A 123 4.77 -7.92 0.25
N TRP A 124 5.30 -8.87 1.05
CA TRP A 124 6.35 -8.56 2.04
C TRP A 124 7.34 -9.72 2.20
N PRO A 125 8.04 -10.11 1.10
CA PRO A 125 9.04 -11.17 1.15
C PRO A 125 10.14 -10.84 2.17
N GLU A 126 10.77 -11.89 2.71
CA GLU A 126 11.96 -11.73 3.54
C GLU A 126 13.11 -11.14 2.74
N ALA A 127 13.83 -10.25 3.39
CA ALA A 127 15.08 -9.68 2.94
C ALA A 127 16.22 -10.12 3.87
N GLU A 128 17.45 -9.77 3.53
CA GLU A 128 18.61 -10.08 4.36
C GLU A 128 18.51 -9.47 5.76
N GLY A 129 19.06 -10.18 6.75
CA GLY A 129 19.09 -9.70 8.14
C GLY A 129 17.76 -9.75 8.90
N GLY A 130 16.76 -10.50 8.39
CA GLY A 130 15.45 -10.66 9.04
C GLY A 130 14.49 -9.51 8.83
N SER A 131 14.86 -8.51 8.02
CA SER A 131 13.96 -7.47 7.52
C SER A 131 13.03 -8.01 6.43
N ARG A 132 12.10 -7.20 5.97
CA ARG A 132 11.20 -7.50 4.84
C ARG A 132 11.20 -6.35 3.85
N THR A 133 10.93 -6.66 2.59
CA THR A 133 10.63 -5.63 1.60
C THR A 133 9.13 -5.52 1.46
N LEU A 134 8.52 -4.49 2.07
CA LEU A 134 7.13 -4.15 1.76
C LEU A 134 7.07 -3.67 0.31
N LYS A 135 6.17 -4.26 -0.47
CA LYS A 135 6.01 -3.94 -1.89
C LYS A 135 4.54 -3.85 -2.25
N TRP A 136 4.19 -2.76 -2.95
CA TRP A 136 2.92 -2.61 -3.63
C TRP A 136 3.14 -2.56 -5.13
N THR A 137 2.29 -3.27 -5.87
CA THR A 137 2.15 -3.13 -7.33
C THR A 137 0.70 -2.82 -7.62
N PHE A 138 0.46 -1.67 -8.25
CA PHE A 138 -0.87 -1.20 -8.62
C PHE A 138 -0.98 -1.08 -10.12
N VAL A 139 -1.78 -1.95 -10.72
CA VAL A 139 -2.00 -2.03 -12.17
C VAL A 139 -3.39 -1.50 -12.49
N VAL A 140 -3.48 -0.54 -13.39
CA VAL A 140 -4.74 0.07 -13.83
C VAL A 140 -4.90 -0.06 -15.33
N ASN A 141 -6.09 -0.48 -15.76
CA ASN A 141 -6.51 -0.55 -17.17
C ASN A 141 -7.93 -0.02 -17.34
N GLY A 142 -8.14 0.87 -18.28
CA GLY A 142 -9.47 1.38 -18.61
C GLY A 142 -9.42 2.70 -19.35
N PRO A 143 -10.52 3.10 -20.00
CA PRO A 143 -10.56 4.28 -20.85
C PRO A 143 -10.07 5.55 -20.16
N GLY A 144 -8.98 6.15 -20.69
CA GLY A 144 -8.40 7.37 -20.12
C GLY A 144 -7.65 7.19 -18.81
N GLY A 145 -7.45 5.95 -18.35
CA GLY A 145 -6.78 5.64 -17.07
C GLY A 145 -5.40 6.27 -16.97
N GLY A 146 -4.65 6.28 -18.07
CA GLY A 146 -3.31 6.87 -18.09
C GLY A 146 -3.26 8.36 -17.74
N ALA A 147 -4.33 9.13 -17.99
CA ALA A 147 -4.39 10.55 -17.62
C ALA A 147 -4.41 10.74 -16.09
N MET A 148 -4.88 9.75 -15.34
CA MET A 148 -4.99 9.80 -13.86
C MET A 148 -3.73 9.35 -13.15
N ALA A 149 -2.72 8.80 -13.86
CA ALA A 149 -1.55 8.18 -13.28
C ALA A 149 -0.85 9.06 -12.23
N GLY A 150 -0.63 10.35 -12.51
CA GLY A 150 0.07 11.23 -11.56
C GLY A 150 -0.72 11.54 -10.29
N ALA A 151 -2.04 11.74 -10.41
CA ALA A 151 -2.90 11.97 -9.24
C ALA A 151 -3.03 10.72 -8.36
N ILE A 152 -3.20 9.56 -9.00
CA ILE A 152 -3.28 8.27 -8.28
C ILE A 152 -1.93 7.92 -7.64
N ASP A 153 -0.82 8.19 -8.35
CA ASP A 153 0.53 7.97 -7.80
C ASP A 153 0.74 8.74 -6.50
N ALA A 154 0.40 10.04 -6.45
CA ALA A 154 0.54 10.86 -5.24
C ALA A 154 -0.25 10.28 -4.05
N VAL A 155 -1.50 9.84 -4.28
CA VAL A 155 -2.32 9.22 -3.24
C VAL A 155 -1.73 7.89 -2.78
N MET A 156 -1.38 7.02 -3.72
CA MET A 156 -0.86 5.68 -3.38
C MET A 156 0.50 5.76 -2.69
N ALA A 157 1.36 6.71 -3.08
CA ALA A 157 2.64 6.97 -2.43
C ALA A 157 2.45 7.39 -0.96
N GLU A 158 1.49 8.29 -0.69
CA GLU A 158 1.17 8.69 0.68
C GLU A 158 0.70 7.49 1.51
N GLN A 159 -0.25 6.70 1.00
CA GLN A 159 -0.77 5.54 1.75
C GLN A 159 0.30 4.47 1.98
N PHE A 160 1.12 4.21 0.97
CA PHE A 160 2.24 3.28 1.09
C PHE A 160 3.24 3.75 2.17
N GLY A 161 3.63 5.03 2.14
CA GLY A 161 4.54 5.60 3.13
C GLY A 161 3.99 5.48 4.56
N ARG A 162 2.71 5.81 4.75
CA ARG A 162 2.03 5.70 6.05
C ARG A 162 2.00 4.26 6.57
N LEU A 163 1.74 3.27 5.71
CA LEU A 163 1.82 1.86 6.11
C LEU A 163 3.26 1.46 6.46
N ALA A 164 4.26 1.85 5.66
CA ALA A 164 5.65 1.54 5.93
C ALA A 164 6.14 2.16 7.27
N ASP A 165 5.75 3.39 7.56
CA ASP A 165 6.04 4.08 8.83
C ASP A 165 5.37 3.37 10.01
N HIS A 166 4.09 3.02 9.89
CA HIS A 166 3.35 2.25 10.91
C HIS A 166 4.05 0.93 11.25
N LEU A 167 4.50 0.19 10.22
CA LEU A 167 5.22 -1.07 10.38
C LEU A 167 6.65 -0.92 10.94
N SER A 168 7.24 0.26 10.83
CA SER A 168 8.59 0.54 11.32
C SER A 168 8.60 1.05 12.77
N THR A 169 7.50 1.67 13.22
CA THR A 169 7.38 2.25 14.57
C THR A 169 6.74 1.31 15.59
N GLY A 170 6.29 0.14 15.17
CA GLY A 170 5.70 -0.89 16.03
C GLY A 170 4.22 -0.68 16.34
N GLY A 171 3.53 0.15 15.53
CA GLY A 171 2.08 0.34 15.53
C GLY A 171 1.53 0.90 16.83
#